data_ff6dfd3120436cc666b045247d26f236
#
_entry.id   ff6dfd3120436cc666b045247d26f236
#
_cell.length_a   1.000
_cell.length_b   1.000
_cell.length_c   1.000
_cell.angle_alpha   90.00
_cell.angle_beta   90.00
_cell.angle_gamma   90.00
#
_symmetry.space_group_name_H-M   'P 1'
#
loop_
_entity.id
_entity.type
_entity.pdbx_description
1 polymer ?
#
loop_
_entity_poly.entity_id
_entity_poly.type
_entity_poly.pdbx_seq_one_letter_code
_entity_poly.pdbx_strand_id
1 'polypeptide(L)'
;MQYAQFFRKLREQKGLSHEALARLARCHRNTILNVEGGRQVKFKTIAGLMGKMGYATNSPEMASLALLWLESVSGLDLADPSRLGPVRQKIATYSRSASQAAQHLMETVRRTKLEEREIRLLTFAAQHSEMLAIIESIQDLVQTPAAGPAELKAAEDS
;
A
#
# COMPACT_ATOMS: atom_id res chain seq x y z
N MET A 1 22.22 0.34 9.20
CA MET A 1 22.76 1.57 8.53
C MET A 1 21.64 2.59 8.48
N GLN A 2 21.86 3.83 8.92
CA GLN A 2 20.82 4.87 8.90
C GLN A 2 20.67 5.47 7.48
N TYR A 3 19.46 5.91 7.12
CA TYR A 3 19.17 6.48 5.79
C TYR A 3 20.08 7.67 5.45
N ALA A 4 20.43 8.49 6.44
CA ALA A 4 21.29 9.65 6.30
C ALA A 4 22.70 9.28 5.81
N GLN A 5 23.28 8.24 6.40
CA GLN A 5 24.60 7.71 6.00
C GLN A 5 24.54 7.08 4.60
N PHE A 6 23.45 6.39 4.29
CA PHE A 6 23.26 5.79 2.98
C PHE A 6 23.12 6.85 1.89
N PHE A 7 22.30 7.89 2.12
CA PHE A 7 22.18 9.03 1.22
C PHE A 7 23.51 9.73 0.98
N ARG A 8 24.28 9.99 2.04
CA ARG A 8 25.62 10.59 1.95
C ARG A 8 26.55 9.74 1.05
N LYS A 9 26.58 8.42 1.28
CA LYS A 9 27.38 7.48 0.46
C LYS A 9 27.02 7.58 -1.02
N LEU A 10 25.73 7.63 -1.34
CA LEU A 10 25.25 7.73 -2.72
C LEU A 10 25.66 9.07 -3.37
N ARG A 11 25.60 10.18 -2.63
CA ARG A 11 26.06 11.48 -3.12
C ARG A 11 27.57 11.47 -3.40
N GLU A 12 28.36 10.92 -2.46
CA GLU A 12 29.81 10.84 -2.59
C GLU A 12 30.22 9.93 -3.76
N GLN A 13 29.52 8.84 -4.00
CA GLN A 13 29.72 7.98 -5.19
C GLN A 13 29.50 8.72 -6.52
N LYS A 14 28.64 9.75 -6.51
CA LYS A 14 28.46 10.64 -7.68
C LYS A 14 29.47 11.79 -7.74
N GLY A 15 30.42 11.87 -6.82
CA GLY A 15 31.42 12.93 -6.76
C GLY A 15 30.83 14.31 -6.47
N LEU A 16 29.62 14.38 -5.89
CA LEU A 16 28.94 15.66 -5.66
C LEU A 16 29.26 16.23 -4.27
N SER A 17 29.70 17.48 -4.21
CA SER A 17 29.72 18.22 -2.94
C SER A 17 28.29 18.63 -2.51
N HIS A 18 28.13 19.05 -1.25
CA HIS A 18 26.83 19.57 -0.79
C HIS A 18 26.36 20.77 -1.62
N GLU A 19 27.30 21.66 -1.99
CA GLU A 19 27.01 22.83 -2.82
C GLU A 19 26.66 22.45 -4.26
N ALA A 20 27.35 21.46 -4.83
CA ALA A 20 27.10 20.98 -6.17
C ALA A 20 25.69 20.35 -6.27
N LEU A 21 25.33 19.48 -5.30
CA LEU A 21 23.99 18.88 -5.25
C LEU A 21 22.91 19.95 -4.98
N ALA A 22 23.16 20.92 -4.10
CA ALA A 22 22.22 22.01 -3.82
C ALA A 22 21.92 22.84 -5.07
N ARG A 23 22.94 23.18 -5.86
CA ARG A 23 22.79 23.87 -7.15
C ARG A 23 22.00 23.02 -8.14
N LEU A 24 22.35 21.74 -8.28
CA LEU A 24 21.67 20.80 -9.19
C LEU A 24 20.19 20.63 -8.84
N ALA A 25 19.88 20.56 -7.55
CA ALA A 25 18.53 20.39 -7.04
C ALA A 25 17.75 21.70 -6.86
N ARG A 26 18.37 22.85 -7.13
CA ARG A 26 17.80 24.19 -6.88
C ARG A 26 17.26 24.35 -5.46
N CYS A 27 18.01 23.89 -4.47
CA CYS A 27 17.63 23.98 -3.06
C CYS A 27 18.76 24.60 -2.24
N HIS A 28 18.48 24.93 -0.98
CA HIS A 28 19.49 25.45 -0.08
C HIS A 28 20.43 24.32 0.38
N ARG A 29 21.73 24.62 0.54
CA ARG A 29 22.74 23.67 1.07
C ARG A 29 22.31 23.02 2.38
N ASN A 30 21.64 23.77 3.25
CA ASN A 30 21.14 23.26 4.53
C ASN A 30 20.11 22.11 4.37
N THR A 31 19.38 22.05 3.25
CA THR A 31 18.47 20.93 2.97
C THR A 31 19.25 19.61 2.90
N ILE A 32 20.39 19.62 2.23
CA ILE A 32 21.24 18.44 2.09
C ILE A 32 21.89 18.08 3.42
N LEU A 33 22.38 19.08 4.15
CA LEU A 33 22.95 18.89 5.48
C LEU A 33 21.91 18.33 6.47
N ASN A 34 20.64 18.75 6.38
CA ASN A 34 19.57 18.22 7.19
C ASN A 34 19.27 16.73 6.87
N VAL A 35 19.28 16.36 5.59
CA VAL A 35 19.12 14.95 5.17
C VAL A 35 20.28 14.11 5.70
N GLU A 36 21.51 14.54 5.52
CA GLU A 36 22.72 13.83 5.97
C GLU A 36 22.91 13.86 7.49
N GLY A 37 22.34 14.85 8.16
CA GLY A 37 22.29 14.92 9.61
C GLY A 37 21.19 14.10 10.27
N GLY A 38 20.42 13.34 9.48
CA GLY A 38 19.35 12.47 10.00
C GLY A 38 18.14 13.23 10.54
N ARG A 39 17.98 14.53 10.22
CA ARG A 39 16.78 15.28 10.62
C ARG A 39 15.55 14.77 9.87
N GLN A 40 14.41 14.87 10.51
CA GLN A 40 13.14 14.49 9.86
C GLN A 40 12.87 15.37 8.62
N VAL A 41 13.07 14.77 7.46
CA VAL A 41 12.83 15.37 6.14
C VAL A 41 11.77 14.53 5.43
N LYS A 42 10.85 15.19 4.72
CA LYS A 42 9.83 14.48 3.94
C LYS A 42 10.51 13.59 2.88
N PHE A 43 10.06 12.35 2.74
CA PHE A 43 10.63 11.42 1.74
C PHE A 43 10.62 11.99 0.32
N LYS A 44 9.58 12.74 -0.05
CA LYS A 44 9.49 13.43 -1.34
C LYS A 44 10.71 14.33 -1.63
N THR A 45 11.24 15.00 -0.61
CA THR A 45 12.45 15.84 -0.74
C THR A 45 13.68 14.98 -1.02
N ILE A 46 13.83 13.88 -0.26
CA ILE A 46 14.94 12.94 -0.43
C ILE A 46 14.89 12.29 -1.82
N ALA A 47 13.71 11.80 -2.23
CA ALA A 47 13.50 11.22 -3.55
C ALA A 47 13.79 12.22 -4.70
N GLY A 48 13.41 13.48 -4.50
CA GLY A 48 13.75 14.55 -5.45
C GLY A 48 15.26 14.78 -5.59
N LEU A 49 16.00 14.76 -4.50
CA LEU A 49 17.48 14.87 -4.49
C LEU A 49 18.11 13.66 -5.19
N MET A 50 17.61 12.45 -4.92
CA MET A 50 18.06 11.21 -5.58
C MET A 50 17.86 11.28 -7.10
N GLY A 51 16.68 11.73 -7.54
CA GLY A 51 16.39 11.93 -8.96
C GLY A 51 17.37 12.91 -9.61
N LYS A 52 17.76 13.99 -8.91
CA LYS A 52 18.77 14.94 -9.40
C LYS A 52 20.20 14.36 -9.45
N MET A 53 20.48 13.36 -8.62
CA MET A 53 21.72 12.58 -8.70
C MET A 53 21.70 11.50 -9.79
N GLY A 54 20.58 11.35 -10.53
CA GLY A 54 20.42 10.39 -11.61
C GLY A 54 19.95 9.01 -11.21
N TYR A 55 19.41 8.86 -9.99
CA TYR A 55 18.79 7.60 -9.57
C TYR A 55 17.32 7.54 -10.02
N ALA A 56 16.95 6.47 -10.72
CA ALA A 56 15.56 6.26 -11.13
C ALA A 56 14.65 5.95 -9.92
N THR A 57 13.38 6.30 -10.04
CA THR A 57 12.39 6.07 -8.95
C THR A 57 12.25 4.59 -8.57
N ASN A 58 12.48 3.69 -9.52
CA ASN A 58 12.42 2.23 -9.34
C ASN A 58 13.80 1.59 -9.15
N SER A 59 14.85 2.38 -8.91
CA SER A 59 16.20 1.84 -8.69
C SER A 59 16.29 1.14 -7.33
N PRO A 60 17.17 0.12 -7.19
CA PRO A 60 17.40 -0.56 -5.91
C PRO A 60 17.91 0.39 -4.82
N GLU A 61 18.68 1.42 -5.19
CA GLU A 61 19.16 2.44 -4.26
C GLU A 61 18.00 3.28 -3.71
N MET A 62 17.04 3.66 -4.56
CA MET A 62 15.86 4.38 -4.14
C MET A 62 14.98 3.54 -3.21
N ALA A 63 14.79 2.26 -3.53
CA ALA A 63 14.04 1.33 -2.70
C ALA A 63 14.71 1.12 -1.34
N SER A 64 16.04 0.92 -1.32
CA SER A 64 16.81 0.77 -0.08
C SER A 64 16.73 2.02 0.79
N LEU A 65 16.84 3.20 0.18
CA LEU A 65 16.75 4.47 0.89
C LEU A 65 15.36 4.69 1.48
N ALA A 66 14.30 4.31 0.74
CA ALA A 66 12.93 4.40 1.21
C ALA A 66 12.68 3.53 2.44
N LEU A 67 13.19 2.30 2.44
CA LEU A 67 13.10 1.40 3.59
C LEU A 67 13.83 1.96 4.81
N LEU A 68 15.06 2.40 4.65
CA LEU A 68 15.86 2.97 5.74
C LEU A 68 15.25 4.27 6.30
N TRP A 69 14.64 5.10 5.43
CA TRP A 69 13.92 6.29 5.86
C TRP A 69 12.67 5.91 6.65
N LEU A 70 11.90 4.93 6.17
CA LEU A 70 10.70 4.43 6.84
C LEU A 70 11.04 3.85 8.22
N GLU A 71 12.13 3.09 8.33
CA GLU A 71 12.67 2.60 9.62
C GLU A 71 12.94 3.76 10.58
N SER A 72 13.60 4.83 10.09
CA SER A 72 13.98 5.96 10.93
C SER A 72 12.78 6.75 11.45
N VAL A 73 11.67 6.78 10.69
CA VAL A 73 10.46 7.53 11.04
C VAL A 73 9.51 6.69 11.89
N SER A 74 9.39 5.39 11.59
CA SER A 74 8.46 4.48 12.27
C SER A 74 9.04 3.82 13.51
N GLY A 75 10.36 3.80 13.66
CA GLY A 75 11.05 3.03 14.69
C GLY A 75 10.97 1.51 14.49
N LEU A 76 10.45 1.06 13.34
CA LEU A 76 10.35 -0.35 13.00
C LEU A 76 11.65 -0.84 12.35
N ASP A 77 12.11 -2.01 12.71
CA ASP A 77 13.22 -2.70 12.05
C ASP A 77 12.68 -3.45 10.82
N LEU A 78 12.71 -2.77 9.66
CA LEU A 78 12.21 -3.30 8.39
C LEU A 78 13.30 -4.06 7.60
N ALA A 79 14.57 -3.88 7.98
CA ALA A 79 15.69 -4.57 7.35
C ALA A 79 15.80 -6.03 7.82
N ASP A 80 15.14 -6.42 8.90
CA ASP A 80 15.10 -7.79 9.38
C ASP A 80 14.16 -8.64 8.50
N PRO A 81 14.69 -9.57 7.69
CA PRO A 81 13.87 -10.42 6.81
C PRO A 81 12.86 -11.28 7.58
N SER A 82 13.17 -11.64 8.82
CA SER A 82 12.31 -12.49 9.67
C SER A 82 11.00 -11.78 10.01
N ARG A 83 11.04 -10.45 10.17
CA ARG A 83 9.87 -9.62 10.47
C ARG A 83 9.04 -9.28 9.24
N LEU A 84 9.67 -9.19 8.07
CA LEU A 84 8.96 -8.95 6.81
C LEU A 84 8.28 -10.20 6.24
N GLY A 85 8.71 -11.40 6.62
CA GLY A 85 8.13 -12.65 6.18
C GLY A 85 6.61 -12.72 6.39
N PRO A 86 6.11 -12.51 7.62
CA PRO A 86 4.67 -12.52 7.91
C PRO A 86 3.88 -11.44 7.16
N VAL A 87 4.46 -10.23 7.01
CA VAL A 87 3.82 -9.11 6.28
C VAL A 87 3.74 -9.42 4.80
N ARG A 88 4.84 -9.89 4.19
CA ARG A 88 4.86 -10.33 2.78
C ARG A 88 3.87 -11.46 2.52
N GLN A 89 3.75 -12.42 3.44
CA GLN A 89 2.81 -13.51 3.31
C GLN A 89 1.36 -13.02 3.38
N LYS A 90 1.03 -12.10 4.29
CA LYS A 90 -0.29 -11.45 4.34
C LYS A 90 -0.59 -10.69 3.05
N ILE A 91 0.34 -9.84 2.57
CA ILE A 91 0.16 -9.09 1.32
C ILE A 91 -0.05 -10.04 0.14
N ALA A 92 0.74 -11.12 0.04
CA ALA A 92 0.59 -12.13 -1.00
C ALA A 92 -0.77 -12.85 -0.92
N THR A 93 -1.28 -13.10 0.28
CA THR A 93 -2.60 -13.69 0.50
C THR A 93 -3.70 -12.72 0.07
N TYR A 94 -3.63 -11.45 0.46
CA TYR A 94 -4.57 -10.42 0.01
C TYR A 94 -4.56 -10.25 -1.52
N SER A 95 -3.38 -10.19 -2.14
CA SER A 95 -3.27 -10.11 -3.60
C SER A 95 -3.85 -11.32 -4.31
N ARG A 96 -3.67 -12.52 -3.79
CA ARG A 96 -4.25 -13.74 -4.37
C ARG A 96 -5.76 -13.76 -4.23
N SER A 97 -6.29 -13.45 -3.05
CA SER A 97 -7.74 -13.41 -2.82
C SER A 97 -8.42 -12.34 -3.68
N ALA A 98 -7.84 -11.15 -3.77
CA ALA A 98 -8.34 -10.10 -4.63
C ALA A 98 -8.29 -10.49 -6.12
N SER A 99 -7.23 -11.15 -6.57
CA SER A 99 -7.12 -11.65 -7.95
C SER A 99 -8.14 -12.75 -8.25
N GLN A 100 -8.36 -13.68 -7.33
CA GLN A 100 -9.35 -14.74 -7.46
C GLN A 100 -10.78 -14.17 -7.48
N ALA A 101 -11.08 -13.22 -6.59
CA ALA A 101 -12.37 -12.54 -6.58
C ALA A 101 -12.63 -11.77 -7.88
N ALA A 102 -11.62 -11.08 -8.40
CA ALA A 102 -11.72 -10.38 -9.68
C ALA A 102 -11.96 -11.34 -10.85
N GLN A 103 -11.24 -12.47 -10.88
CA GLN A 103 -11.45 -13.51 -11.90
C GLN A 103 -12.86 -14.11 -11.83
N HIS A 104 -13.33 -14.43 -10.63
CA HIS A 104 -14.67 -14.95 -10.41
C HIS A 104 -15.75 -13.94 -10.82
N LEU A 105 -15.56 -12.66 -10.50
CA LEU A 105 -16.44 -11.59 -10.93
C LEU A 105 -16.49 -11.50 -12.46
N MET A 106 -15.33 -11.49 -13.13
CA MET A 106 -15.26 -11.44 -14.60
C MET A 106 -15.95 -12.64 -15.25
N GLU A 107 -15.82 -13.84 -14.68
CA GLU A 107 -16.47 -15.04 -15.17
C GLU A 107 -17.97 -14.97 -14.95
N THR A 108 -18.42 -14.48 -13.80
CA THR A 108 -19.85 -14.27 -13.51
C THR A 108 -20.46 -13.24 -14.47
N VAL A 109 -19.81 -12.12 -14.71
CA VAL A 109 -20.22 -11.07 -15.67
C VAL A 109 -20.37 -11.67 -17.08
N ARG A 110 -19.41 -12.50 -17.51
CA ARG A 110 -19.47 -13.19 -18.82
C ARG A 110 -20.62 -14.18 -18.91
N ARG A 111 -20.90 -14.93 -17.83
CA ARG A 111 -21.98 -15.93 -17.78
C ARG A 111 -23.37 -15.31 -17.78
N THR A 112 -23.55 -14.25 -17.00
CA THR A 112 -24.87 -13.62 -16.78
C THR A 112 -25.28 -12.66 -17.87
N LYS A 113 -24.42 -12.36 -18.87
CA LYS A 113 -24.70 -11.40 -19.96
C LYS A 113 -25.33 -10.11 -19.41
N LEU A 114 -24.68 -9.52 -18.40
CA LEU A 114 -25.17 -8.33 -17.75
C LEU A 114 -25.44 -7.21 -18.76
N GLU A 115 -26.58 -6.56 -18.63
CA GLU A 115 -26.93 -5.38 -19.41
C GLU A 115 -26.09 -4.17 -19.00
N GLU A 116 -25.98 -3.17 -19.85
CA GLU A 116 -25.22 -1.96 -19.60
C GLU A 116 -25.66 -1.24 -18.30
N ARG A 117 -26.95 -1.30 -17.99
CA ARG A 117 -27.50 -0.74 -16.74
C ARG A 117 -26.97 -1.43 -15.51
N GLU A 118 -26.86 -2.76 -15.54
CA GLU A 118 -26.37 -3.57 -14.41
C GLU A 118 -24.88 -3.36 -14.21
N ILE A 119 -24.10 -3.24 -15.30
CA ILE A 119 -22.67 -2.91 -15.23
C ILE A 119 -22.46 -1.52 -14.60
N ARG A 120 -23.27 -0.52 -14.96
CA ARG A 120 -23.20 0.81 -14.35
C ARG A 120 -23.53 0.78 -12.86
N LEU A 121 -24.54 0.02 -12.44
CA LEU A 121 -24.89 -0.13 -11.02
C LEU A 121 -23.77 -0.80 -10.21
N LEU A 122 -23.17 -1.87 -10.74
CA LEU A 122 -22.04 -2.53 -10.10
C LEU A 122 -20.81 -1.61 -9.99
N THR A 123 -20.54 -0.84 -11.05
CA THR A 123 -19.46 0.13 -11.06
C THR A 123 -19.70 1.25 -10.02
N PHE A 124 -20.92 1.75 -9.94
CA PHE A 124 -21.32 2.74 -8.95
C PHE A 124 -21.17 2.18 -7.52
N ALA A 125 -21.66 0.98 -7.25
CA ALA A 125 -21.52 0.32 -5.96
C ALA A 125 -20.06 0.12 -5.55
N ALA A 126 -19.19 -0.27 -6.48
CA ALA A 126 -17.77 -0.46 -6.22
C ALA A 126 -17.02 0.86 -5.89
N GLN A 127 -17.54 2.00 -6.32
CA GLN A 127 -16.97 3.32 -6.05
C GLN A 127 -17.46 3.95 -4.74
N HIS A 128 -18.50 3.38 -4.11
CA HIS A 128 -19.13 3.92 -2.92
C HIS A 128 -19.16 2.87 -1.79
N SER A 129 -18.31 3.08 -0.79
CA SER A 129 -18.16 2.13 0.34
C SER A 129 -19.47 1.87 1.10
N GLU A 130 -20.33 2.87 1.18
CA GLU A 130 -21.66 2.75 1.82
C GLU A 130 -22.58 1.77 1.07
N MET A 131 -22.47 1.73 -0.25
CA MET A 131 -23.23 0.79 -1.08
C MET A 131 -22.69 -0.64 -0.93
N LEU A 132 -21.38 -0.81 -0.78
CA LEU A 132 -20.80 -2.12 -0.50
C LEU A 132 -21.30 -2.68 0.83
N ALA A 133 -21.36 -1.87 1.89
CA ALA A 133 -21.88 -2.27 3.19
C ALA A 133 -23.36 -2.72 3.12
N ILE A 134 -24.18 -2.06 2.31
CA ILE A 134 -25.57 -2.46 2.06
C ILE A 134 -25.63 -3.81 1.34
N ILE A 135 -24.82 -4.00 0.31
CA ILE A 135 -24.76 -5.26 -0.45
C ILE A 135 -24.30 -6.40 0.46
N GLU A 136 -23.28 -6.20 1.31
CA GLU A 136 -22.83 -7.18 2.30
C GLU A 136 -23.94 -7.56 3.27
N SER A 137 -24.68 -6.57 3.79
CA SER A 137 -25.83 -6.81 4.68
C SER A 137 -26.95 -7.62 4.01
N ILE A 138 -27.23 -7.37 2.73
CA ILE A 138 -28.20 -8.14 1.95
C ILE A 138 -27.70 -9.55 1.72
N GLN A 139 -26.41 -9.72 1.43
CA GLN A 139 -25.80 -11.03 1.21
C GLN A 139 -25.88 -11.88 2.47
N ASP A 140 -25.62 -11.32 3.64
CA ASP A 140 -25.75 -12.02 4.94
C ASP A 140 -27.19 -12.45 5.19
N LEU A 141 -28.20 -11.62 4.87
CA LEU A 141 -29.61 -11.96 4.98
C LEU A 141 -30.03 -13.10 4.03
N VAL A 142 -29.47 -13.14 2.82
CA VAL A 142 -29.79 -14.18 1.83
C VAL A 142 -29.07 -15.50 2.16
N GLN A 143 -27.88 -15.44 2.75
CA GLN A 143 -27.08 -16.63 3.08
C GLN A 143 -27.45 -17.23 4.45
N THR A 144 -28.13 -16.47 5.33
CA THR A 144 -28.63 -17.02 6.59
C THR A 144 -29.84 -17.88 6.26
N PRO A 145 -29.76 -19.22 6.38
CA PRO A 145 -30.92 -20.06 6.16
C PRO A 145 -31.99 -19.63 7.17
N ALA A 146 -33.18 -19.30 6.66
CA ALA A 146 -34.33 -19.00 7.50
C ALA A 146 -34.45 -20.14 8.53
N ALA A 147 -34.30 -19.82 9.81
CA ALA A 147 -34.49 -20.77 10.88
C ALA A 147 -35.83 -21.43 10.66
N GLY A 148 -35.79 -22.74 10.35
CA GLY A 148 -36.98 -23.48 10.03
C GLY A 148 -37.98 -23.45 11.19
N PRO A 149 -39.28 -23.58 10.94
CA PRO A 149 -40.36 -23.48 11.96
C PRO A 149 -40.32 -24.58 13.05
N ALA A 150 -39.22 -25.30 13.19
CA ALA A 150 -39.07 -26.39 14.15
C ALA A 150 -38.64 -25.95 15.56
N GLU A 151 -38.08 -24.72 15.75
CA GLU A 151 -37.65 -24.27 17.10
C GLU A 151 -38.73 -23.52 17.87
N LEU A 152 -39.84 -23.15 17.25
CA LEU A 152 -40.95 -22.47 17.96
C LEU A 152 -41.85 -23.42 18.73
N LYS A 153 -41.75 -24.77 18.58
CA LYS A 153 -42.57 -25.73 19.31
C LYS A 153 -41.97 -26.23 20.64
N ALA A 154 -40.71 -25.91 20.94
CA ALA A 154 -40.05 -26.33 22.14
C ALA A 154 -40.21 -25.32 23.32
N ALA A 155 -40.77 -24.14 23.09
CA ALA A 155 -40.95 -23.13 24.12
C ALA A 155 -42.39 -23.05 24.71
N GLU A 156 -43.35 -23.85 24.21
CA GLU A 156 -44.72 -23.86 24.72
C GLU A 156 -45.03 -25.03 25.64
N ASP A 157 -44.11 -25.99 25.88
CA ASP A 157 -44.30 -27.15 26.75
C ASP A 157 -43.35 -27.19 27.96
N SER A 158 -43.06 -26.04 28.57
CA SER A 158 -42.34 -26.00 29.87
C SER A 158 -42.97 -25.01 30.83
#